data_ebc1122ef9e435a6cda281867e3a6911
#
_entry.id   ebc1122ef9e435a6cda281867e3a6911
#
_cell.length_a   1.000
_cell.length_b   1.000
_cell.length_c   1.000
_cell.angle_alpha   90.00
_cell.angle_beta   90.00
_cell.angle_gamma   90.00
#
_symmetry.space_group_name_H-M   'P 1'
#
loop_
_entity.id
_entity.type
_entity.pdbx_description
1 polymer ?
#
loop_
_entity_poly.entity_id
_entity_poly.type
_entity_poly.pdbx_seq_one_letter_code
_entity_poly.pdbx_strand_id
1 'polypeptide(L)'
;MVHGAGSFGHPQVLASKIHLGIYEEKQLVSFAEVQSWQNLLNFIITREMQKRGIPAIPIQPSAIAIVKKGRIIEMFINTISQLLNIGMVPVLYGVPALDVEQKCSILSGDELVAYLAKKLMATMVIHGTDVDGVFTKDPKRHPDAKLIREITNENLQSVLQSLSKSKFADVTGGMYSKIVRLVDVAKRGIKCLVINAEKKGTIYKALIGEKVLGSTINLSKS
;
A
#
# COMPACT_ATOMS: atom_id res chain seq x y z
N MET A 1 2.71 -10.17 -1.48
CA MET A 1 1.42 -9.41 -1.43
C MET A 1 1.44 -8.44 -0.26
N VAL A 2 0.76 -7.29 -0.37
CA VAL A 2 0.60 -6.33 0.76
C VAL A 2 -0.87 -5.92 0.82
N HIS A 3 -1.47 -5.87 2.01
CA HIS A 3 -2.82 -5.36 2.20
C HIS A 3 -2.86 -4.17 3.17
N GLY A 4 -3.94 -3.39 3.12
CA GLY A 4 -4.18 -2.27 4.01
C GLY A 4 -4.77 -2.71 5.35
N ALA A 5 -4.91 -1.74 6.26
CA ALA A 5 -5.47 -1.95 7.59
C ALA A 5 -7.01 -2.01 7.62
N GLY A 6 -7.66 -1.26 6.75
CA GLY A 6 -9.12 -1.15 6.73
C GLY A 6 -9.70 -0.79 8.10
N SER A 7 -10.89 -1.31 8.39
CA SER A 7 -11.58 -1.12 9.67
C SER A 7 -10.90 -1.79 10.88
N PHE A 8 -9.97 -2.71 10.64
CA PHE A 8 -9.20 -3.38 11.70
C PHE A 8 -8.13 -2.49 12.34
N GLY A 9 -7.78 -1.36 11.76
CA GLY A 9 -6.72 -0.50 12.29
C GLY A 9 -7.04 0.99 12.27
N HIS A 10 -7.65 1.51 11.22
CA HIS A 10 -7.83 2.96 11.08
C HIS A 10 -8.59 3.61 12.24
N PRO A 11 -9.75 3.10 12.71
CA PRO A 11 -10.46 3.71 13.83
C PRO A 11 -9.65 3.75 15.11
N GLN A 12 -8.95 2.66 15.43
CA GLN A 12 -8.13 2.55 16.64
C GLN A 12 -6.91 3.46 16.60
N VAL A 13 -6.26 3.57 15.44
CA VAL A 13 -5.13 4.49 15.20
C VAL A 13 -5.57 5.94 15.38
N LEU A 14 -6.72 6.32 14.85
CA LEU A 14 -7.26 7.67 14.99
C LEU A 14 -7.64 7.99 16.45
N ALA A 15 -8.31 7.06 17.14
CA ALA A 15 -8.72 7.24 18.52
C ALA A 15 -7.53 7.38 19.48
N SER A 16 -6.50 6.54 19.30
CA SER A 16 -5.30 6.53 20.14
C SER A 16 -4.25 7.58 19.73
N LYS A 17 -4.35 8.15 18.53
CA LYS A 17 -3.41 9.13 17.97
C LYS A 17 -1.95 8.62 17.84
N ILE A 18 -1.72 7.31 17.88
CA ILE A 18 -0.36 6.72 17.78
C ILE A 18 0.34 7.00 16.45
N HIS A 19 -0.40 7.41 15.42
CA HIS A 19 0.17 7.86 14.14
C HIS A 19 0.96 9.18 14.25
N LEU A 20 0.75 9.95 15.33
CA LEU A 20 1.47 11.18 15.63
C LEU A 20 2.71 10.92 16.50
N GLY A 21 2.85 9.72 17.03
CA GLY A 21 3.93 9.33 17.95
C GLY A 21 3.41 8.83 19.30
N ILE A 22 4.34 8.40 20.16
CA ILE A 22 4.07 8.00 21.54
C ILE A 22 4.48 9.11 22.49
N TYR A 23 3.49 9.74 23.12
CA TYR A 23 3.65 10.84 24.08
C TYR A 23 3.19 10.46 25.49
N GLU A 24 2.33 9.42 25.60
CA GLU A 24 1.75 8.95 26.84
C GLU A 24 1.88 7.43 26.95
N GLU A 25 2.08 6.91 28.16
CA GLU A 25 2.29 5.49 28.42
C GLU A 25 1.12 4.60 27.93
N LYS A 26 -0.11 5.07 28.07
CA LYS A 26 -1.31 4.36 27.57
C LYS A 26 -1.27 4.09 26.06
N GLN A 27 -0.55 4.90 25.29
CA GLN A 27 -0.41 4.71 23.83
C GLN A 27 0.48 3.49 23.50
N LEU A 28 1.32 3.00 24.43
CA LEU A 28 2.07 1.75 24.24
C LEU A 28 1.12 0.56 24.15
N VAL A 29 0.08 0.53 25.00
CA VAL A 29 -0.97 -0.51 24.93
C VAL A 29 -1.72 -0.40 23.62
N SER A 30 -2.14 0.80 23.23
CA SER A 30 -2.82 1.02 21.95
C SER A 30 -1.99 0.60 20.74
N PHE A 31 -0.67 0.85 20.78
CA PHE A 31 0.26 0.36 19.75
C PHE A 31 0.22 -1.17 19.63
N ALA A 32 0.31 -1.88 20.76
CA ALA A 32 0.25 -3.34 20.80
C ALA A 32 -1.12 -3.89 20.35
N GLU A 33 -2.22 -3.26 20.78
CA GLU A 33 -3.58 -3.64 20.39
C GLU A 33 -3.81 -3.50 18.88
N VAL A 34 -3.41 -2.39 18.28
CA VAL A 34 -3.54 -2.20 16.82
C VAL A 34 -2.72 -3.24 16.07
N GLN A 35 -1.53 -3.60 16.54
CA GLN A 35 -0.77 -4.71 15.94
C GLN A 35 -1.53 -6.02 16.00
N SER A 36 -2.15 -6.35 17.13
CA SER A 36 -2.92 -7.58 17.30
C SER A 36 -4.09 -7.66 16.33
N TRP A 37 -4.83 -6.58 16.14
CA TRP A 37 -5.92 -6.51 15.14
C TRP A 37 -5.41 -6.67 13.70
N GLN A 38 -4.26 -6.09 13.37
CA GLN A 38 -3.67 -6.25 12.04
C GLN A 38 -3.15 -7.68 11.81
N ASN A 39 -2.59 -8.31 12.83
CA ASN A 39 -2.20 -9.72 12.78
C ASN A 39 -3.40 -10.62 12.52
N LEU A 40 -4.54 -10.35 13.20
CA LEU A 40 -5.79 -11.10 12.99
C LEU A 40 -6.28 -10.95 11.54
N LEU A 41 -6.32 -9.74 11.00
CA LEU A 41 -6.71 -9.51 9.59
C LEU A 41 -5.79 -10.27 8.64
N ASN A 42 -4.47 -10.19 8.85
CA ASN A 42 -3.50 -10.89 8.01
C ASN A 42 -3.67 -12.41 8.10
N PHE A 43 -3.94 -12.94 9.29
CA PHE A 43 -4.26 -14.35 9.48
C PHE A 43 -5.49 -14.77 8.67
N ILE A 44 -6.57 -14.00 8.72
CA ILE A 44 -7.79 -14.27 7.95
C ILE A 44 -7.48 -14.32 6.45
N ILE A 45 -6.77 -13.33 5.94
CA ILE A 45 -6.40 -13.23 4.50
C ILE A 45 -5.53 -14.42 4.09
N THR A 46 -4.47 -14.71 4.84
CA THR A 46 -3.56 -15.81 4.51
C THR A 46 -4.26 -17.18 4.59
N ARG A 47 -5.14 -17.40 5.55
CA ARG A 47 -5.93 -18.63 5.64
C ARG A 47 -6.86 -18.79 4.43
N GLU A 48 -7.52 -17.73 3.98
CA GLU A 48 -8.38 -17.80 2.79
C GLU A 48 -7.58 -18.05 1.51
N MET A 49 -6.35 -17.55 1.39
CA MET A 49 -5.44 -17.89 0.29
C MET A 49 -5.00 -19.35 0.35
N GLN A 50 -4.61 -19.85 1.53
CA GLN A 50 -4.18 -21.24 1.75
C GLN A 50 -5.29 -22.25 1.44
N LYS A 51 -6.54 -21.97 1.83
CA LYS A 51 -7.71 -22.80 1.47
C LYS A 51 -7.90 -22.96 -0.06
N ARG A 52 -7.33 -22.04 -0.85
CA ARG A 52 -7.36 -22.07 -2.31
C ARG A 52 -6.05 -22.59 -2.94
N GLY A 53 -5.20 -23.24 -2.13
CA GLY A 53 -3.94 -23.82 -2.59
C GLY A 53 -2.81 -22.80 -2.84
N ILE A 54 -3.00 -21.54 -2.43
CA ILE A 54 -1.95 -20.51 -2.56
C ILE A 54 -1.02 -20.63 -1.35
N PRO A 55 0.30 -20.82 -1.52
CA PRO A 55 1.26 -20.98 -0.42
C PRO A 55 1.56 -19.63 0.24
N ALA A 56 0.54 -18.98 0.79
CA ALA A 56 0.61 -17.70 1.47
C ALA A 56 1.21 -17.85 2.87
N ILE A 57 2.15 -16.97 3.23
CA ILE A 57 2.76 -16.92 4.55
C ILE A 57 2.67 -15.52 5.15
N PRO A 58 2.16 -15.37 6.40
CA PRO A 58 2.08 -14.07 7.06
C PRO A 58 3.48 -13.59 7.45
N ILE A 59 3.77 -12.33 7.14
CA ILE A 59 4.99 -11.63 7.57
C ILE A 59 4.59 -10.35 8.28
N GLN A 60 4.97 -10.20 9.54
CA GLN A 60 4.73 -9.00 10.33
C GLN A 60 5.78 -7.92 9.99
N PRO A 61 5.41 -6.82 9.31
CA PRO A 61 6.38 -5.82 8.87
C PRO A 61 7.09 -5.11 10.03
N SER A 62 6.38 -4.83 11.13
CA SER A 62 6.94 -4.16 12.30
C SER A 62 8.00 -4.98 13.05
N ALA A 63 8.10 -6.29 12.81
CA ALA A 63 9.14 -7.14 13.39
C ALA A 63 10.45 -7.11 12.58
N ILE A 64 10.41 -6.61 11.35
CA ILE A 64 11.56 -6.65 10.41
C ILE A 64 11.92 -5.28 9.85
N ALA A 65 11.19 -4.22 10.22
CA ALA A 65 11.42 -2.87 9.71
C ALA A 65 11.54 -1.85 10.83
N ILE A 66 12.44 -0.89 10.63
CA ILE A 66 12.57 0.32 11.42
C ILE A 66 12.21 1.50 10.52
N VAL A 67 11.42 2.43 11.05
CA VAL A 67 10.95 3.58 10.27
C VAL A 67 11.36 4.91 10.89
N LYS A 68 11.34 5.95 10.08
CA LYS A 68 11.47 7.34 10.48
C LYS A 68 10.38 8.15 9.81
N LYS A 69 9.49 8.77 10.59
CA LYS A 69 8.30 9.50 10.08
C LYS A 69 7.50 8.70 9.05
N GLY A 70 7.28 7.41 9.36
CA GLY A 70 6.52 6.49 8.50
C GLY A 70 7.24 6.04 7.23
N ARG A 71 8.54 6.37 7.07
CA ARG A 71 9.39 5.89 5.95
C ARG A 71 10.31 4.80 6.43
N ILE A 72 10.42 3.72 5.68
CA ILE A 72 11.35 2.63 5.99
C ILE A 72 12.79 3.13 5.83
N ILE A 73 13.57 3.08 6.90
CA ILE A 73 15.01 3.35 6.88
C ILE A 73 15.81 2.06 6.84
N GLU A 74 15.28 0.99 7.45
CA GLU A 74 15.88 -0.33 7.47
C GLU A 74 14.80 -1.40 7.44
N MET A 75 15.01 -2.48 6.70
CA MET A 75 14.12 -3.64 6.67
C MET A 75 14.89 -4.90 6.29
N PHE A 76 14.75 -5.95 7.09
CA PHE A 76 15.35 -7.25 6.81
C PHE A 76 14.51 -8.00 5.76
N ILE A 77 14.95 -7.98 4.50
CA ILE A 77 14.20 -8.53 3.36
C ILE A 77 14.70 -9.91 2.91
N ASN A 78 15.80 -10.41 3.47
CA ASN A 78 16.38 -11.69 3.01
C ASN A 78 15.40 -12.84 3.14
N THR A 79 14.68 -12.95 4.25
CA THR A 79 13.65 -13.99 4.44
C THR A 79 12.56 -13.89 3.37
N ILE A 80 12.10 -12.66 3.05
CA ILE A 80 11.08 -12.44 2.01
C ILE A 80 11.60 -12.94 0.65
N SER A 81 12.84 -12.60 0.30
CA SER A 81 13.47 -13.03 -0.95
C SER A 81 13.58 -14.55 -1.04
N GLN A 82 14.04 -15.21 0.02
CA GLN A 82 14.16 -16.67 0.05
C GLN A 82 12.79 -17.38 -0.04
N LEU A 83 11.77 -16.85 0.64
CA LEU A 83 10.40 -17.39 0.54
C LEU A 83 9.86 -17.27 -0.90
N LEU A 84 10.10 -16.15 -1.58
CA LEU A 84 9.73 -15.98 -2.98
C LEU A 84 10.47 -16.97 -3.89
N ASN A 85 11.77 -17.22 -3.66
CA ASN A 85 12.56 -18.16 -4.44
C ASN A 85 12.05 -19.60 -4.37
N ILE A 86 11.47 -20.01 -3.26
CA ILE A 86 10.86 -21.35 -3.11
C ILE A 86 9.37 -21.37 -3.50
N GLY A 87 8.85 -20.30 -4.10
CA GLY A 87 7.48 -20.21 -4.62
C GLY A 87 6.40 -19.84 -3.59
N MET A 88 6.78 -19.41 -2.39
CA MET A 88 5.80 -18.91 -1.41
C MET A 88 5.36 -17.49 -1.71
N VAL A 89 4.20 -17.10 -1.19
CA VAL A 89 3.62 -15.76 -1.30
C VAL A 89 3.66 -15.07 0.07
N PRO A 90 4.71 -14.27 0.37
CA PRO A 90 4.74 -13.47 1.60
C PRO A 90 3.61 -12.44 1.59
N VAL A 91 2.85 -12.38 2.69
CA VAL A 91 1.73 -11.46 2.87
C VAL A 91 2.04 -10.50 4.00
N LEU A 92 2.30 -9.23 3.63
CA LEU A 92 2.60 -8.13 4.53
C LEU A 92 1.39 -7.18 4.63
N TYR A 93 1.43 -6.24 5.54
CA TYR A 93 0.29 -5.34 5.78
C TYR A 93 0.71 -4.01 6.43
N GLY A 94 -0.15 -2.99 6.30
CA GLY A 94 0.02 -1.72 7.00
C GLY A 94 -0.13 -1.91 8.51
N VAL A 95 0.81 -1.38 9.31
CA VAL A 95 0.89 -1.65 10.74
C VAL A 95 1.61 -0.52 11.49
N PRO A 96 1.32 -0.26 12.77
CA PRO A 96 2.19 0.56 13.60
C PRO A 96 3.58 -0.07 13.68
N ALA A 97 4.63 0.73 13.55
CA ALA A 97 6.02 0.29 13.60
C ALA A 97 6.87 1.19 14.49
N LEU A 98 8.00 0.65 14.97
CA LEU A 98 8.99 1.40 15.72
C LEU A 98 9.54 2.54 14.85
N ASP A 99 9.34 3.77 15.31
CA ASP A 99 9.86 4.98 14.67
C ASP A 99 10.97 5.59 15.52
N VAL A 100 12.14 5.78 14.93
CA VAL A 100 13.32 6.25 15.65
C VAL A 100 13.24 7.70 16.09
N GLU A 101 12.30 8.48 15.58
CA GLU A 101 12.13 9.90 15.91
C GLU A 101 10.95 10.14 16.85
N GLN A 102 9.82 9.49 16.59
CA GLN A 102 8.57 9.69 17.34
C GLN A 102 8.07 8.45 18.08
N LYS A 103 8.93 7.42 18.21
CA LYS A 103 8.70 6.11 18.86
C LYS A 103 7.70 5.21 18.13
N CYS A 104 6.68 5.76 17.52
CA CYS A 104 5.69 5.04 16.71
C CYS A 104 5.25 5.89 15.52
N SER A 105 5.13 5.25 14.37
CA SER A 105 4.39 5.76 13.23
C SER A 105 3.71 4.63 12.47
N ILE A 106 2.82 4.97 11.56
CA ILE A 106 2.13 3.97 10.73
C ILE A 106 3.00 3.68 9.50
N LEU A 107 3.54 2.47 9.46
CA LEU A 107 4.13 1.90 8.26
C LEU A 107 2.99 1.49 7.32
N SER A 108 2.70 2.33 6.33
CA SER A 108 1.58 2.09 5.41
C SER A 108 1.87 0.98 4.41
N GLY A 109 0.82 0.32 3.93
CA GLY A 109 0.93 -0.65 2.83
C GLY A 109 1.54 -0.04 1.57
N ASP A 110 1.26 1.23 1.28
CA ASP A 110 1.81 1.94 0.12
C ASP A 110 3.34 2.14 0.24
N GLU A 111 3.84 2.44 1.44
CA GLU A 111 5.28 2.51 1.71
C GLU A 111 5.95 1.15 1.56
N LEU A 112 5.33 0.09 2.12
CA LEU A 112 5.82 -1.28 2.00
C LEU A 112 5.91 -1.71 0.53
N VAL A 113 4.86 -1.48 -0.26
CA VAL A 113 4.86 -1.81 -1.70
C VAL A 113 5.97 -1.07 -2.42
N ALA A 114 6.10 0.24 -2.20
CA ALA A 114 7.12 1.04 -2.87
C ALA A 114 8.55 0.62 -2.49
N TYR A 115 8.78 0.30 -1.22
CA TYR A 115 10.07 -0.17 -0.75
C TYR A 115 10.42 -1.54 -1.32
N LEU A 116 9.52 -2.52 -1.16
CA LEU A 116 9.73 -3.90 -1.59
C LEU A 116 9.85 -4.02 -3.12
N ALA A 117 9.03 -3.31 -3.87
CA ALA A 117 9.10 -3.30 -5.34
C ALA A 117 10.49 -2.89 -5.84
N LYS A 118 11.06 -1.85 -5.24
CA LYS A 118 12.40 -1.37 -5.59
C LYS A 118 13.52 -2.34 -5.13
N LYS A 119 13.41 -2.87 -3.92
CA LYS A 119 14.44 -3.75 -3.34
C LYS A 119 14.46 -5.13 -3.96
N LEU A 120 13.30 -5.67 -4.33
CA LEU A 120 13.15 -6.99 -4.95
C LEU A 120 13.14 -6.90 -6.49
N MET A 121 13.35 -5.71 -7.06
CA MET A 121 13.33 -5.47 -8.52
C MET A 121 12.08 -6.06 -9.18
N ALA A 122 10.91 -5.73 -8.63
CA ALA A 122 9.65 -6.24 -9.14
C ALA A 122 9.46 -5.86 -10.61
N THR A 123 8.86 -6.74 -11.40
CA THR A 123 8.55 -6.45 -12.81
C THR A 123 7.34 -5.52 -12.94
N MET A 124 6.40 -5.61 -12.00
CA MET A 124 5.19 -4.80 -11.98
C MET A 124 4.64 -4.65 -10.56
N VAL A 125 3.99 -3.53 -10.30
CA VAL A 125 3.14 -3.31 -9.12
C VAL A 125 1.70 -3.22 -9.58
N ILE A 126 0.83 -4.09 -9.02
CA ILE A 126 -0.62 -4.01 -9.18
C ILE A 126 -1.19 -3.47 -7.88
N HIS A 127 -1.78 -2.27 -7.94
CA HIS A 127 -2.39 -1.61 -6.80
C HIS A 127 -3.91 -1.68 -6.90
N GLY A 128 -4.52 -2.46 -6.00
CA GLY A 128 -5.96 -2.58 -5.89
C GLY A 128 -6.57 -1.43 -5.08
N THR A 129 -7.66 -0.86 -5.58
CA THR A 129 -8.46 0.17 -4.93
C THR A 129 -9.95 -0.10 -5.13
N ASP A 130 -10.82 0.68 -4.55
CA ASP A 130 -12.28 0.62 -4.61
C ASP A 130 -12.89 1.44 -5.77
N VAL A 131 -12.05 1.97 -6.64
CA VAL A 131 -12.42 2.69 -7.86
C VAL A 131 -11.64 2.17 -9.06
N ASP A 132 -12.10 2.47 -10.29
CA ASP A 132 -11.55 1.89 -11.52
C ASP A 132 -10.13 2.36 -11.91
N GLY A 133 -9.47 3.12 -11.05
CA GLY A 133 -8.15 3.67 -11.31
C GLY A 133 -8.01 5.08 -10.74
N VAL A 134 -7.14 5.87 -11.34
CA VAL A 134 -6.90 7.27 -11.00
C VAL A 134 -7.86 8.17 -11.78
N PHE A 135 -8.59 9.02 -11.09
CA PHE A 135 -9.54 9.96 -11.69
C PHE A 135 -9.09 11.40 -11.51
N THR A 136 -9.59 12.28 -12.35
CA THR A 136 -9.35 13.73 -12.25
C THR A 136 -9.93 14.36 -10.98
N LYS A 137 -10.95 13.72 -10.38
CA LYS A 137 -11.64 14.07 -9.13
C LYS A 137 -12.12 12.78 -8.46
N ASP A 138 -12.61 12.84 -7.23
CA ASP A 138 -13.24 11.70 -6.58
C ASP A 138 -14.51 11.25 -7.34
N PRO A 139 -14.52 10.07 -7.99
CA PRO A 139 -15.66 9.63 -8.80
C PRO A 139 -16.90 9.30 -7.97
N LYS A 140 -16.76 9.09 -6.65
CA LYS A 140 -17.89 8.86 -5.75
C LYS A 140 -18.65 10.16 -5.41
N ARG A 141 -17.99 11.30 -5.56
CA ARG A 141 -18.55 12.64 -5.24
C ARG A 141 -18.81 13.48 -6.49
N HIS A 142 -18.14 13.17 -7.60
CA HIS A 142 -18.16 13.97 -8.82
C HIS A 142 -18.51 13.11 -10.03
N PRO A 143 -19.77 13.17 -10.53
CA PRO A 143 -20.18 12.38 -11.71
C PRO A 143 -19.40 12.75 -12.99
N ASP A 144 -18.81 13.94 -13.04
CA ASP A 144 -17.98 14.44 -14.15
C ASP A 144 -16.49 14.00 -14.03
N ALA A 145 -16.15 13.19 -13.04
CA ALA A 145 -14.80 12.68 -12.88
C ALA A 145 -14.40 11.78 -14.06
N LYS A 146 -13.25 12.06 -14.66
CA LYS A 146 -12.73 11.30 -15.81
C LYS A 146 -11.61 10.38 -15.37
N LEU A 147 -11.66 9.12 -15.80
CA LEU A 147 -10.57 8.16 -15.57
C LEU A 147 -9.33 8.54 -16.37
N ILE A 148 -8.20 8.65 -15.71
CA ILE A 148 -6.88 8.87 -16.32
C ILE A 148 -6.30 7.49 -16.63
N ARG A 149 -6.30 7.11 -17.92
CA ARG A 149 -5.86 5.77 -18.36
C ARG A 149 -4.36 5.57 -18.23
N GLU A 150 -3.59 6.61 -18.50
CA GLU A 150 -2.14 6.56 -18.45
C GLU A 150 -1.57 7.82 -17.81
N ILE A 151 -0.60 7.62 -16.92
CA ILE A 151 0.19 8.66 -16.28
C ILE A 151 1.60 8.54 -16.83
N THR A 152 2.04 9.58 -17.55
CA THR A 152 3.36 9.69 -18.20
C THR A 152 4.13 10.89 -17.66
N ASN A 153 5.38 11.06 -18.08
CA ASN A 153 6.15 12.24 -17.70
C ASN A 153 5.46 13.56 -18.11
N GLU A 154 4.70 13.55 -19.22
CA GLU A 154 4.04 14.73 -19.78
C GLU A 154 2.87 15.21 -18.91
N ASN A 155 2.05 14.28 -18.37
CA ASN A 155 0.84 14.63 -17.63
C ASN A 155 0.98 14.47 -16.09
N LEU A 156 2.09 13.93 -15.61
CA LEU A 156 2.30 13.66 -14.18
C LEU A 156 2.04 14.87 -13.30
N GLN A 157 2.58 16.04 -13.69
CA GLN A 157 2.44 17.25 -12.87
C GLN A 157 0.99 17.69 -12.74
N SER A 158 0.22 17.66 -13.84
CA SER A 158 -1.20 18.02 -13.83
C SER A 158 -2.04 17.01 -13.04
N VAL A 159 -1.72 15.72 -13.11
CA VAL A 159 -2.37 14.66 -12.33
C VAL A 159 -2.12 14.88 -10.84
N LEU A 160 -0.89 15.10 -10.41
CA LEU A 160 -0.56 15.35 -9.01
C LEU A 160 -1.24 16.62 -8.47
N GLN A 161 -1.33 17.68 -9.27
CA GLN A 161 -2.06 18.91 -8.90
C GLN A 161 -3.55 18.64 -8.72
N SER A 162 -4.18 17.87 -9.61
CA SER A 162 -5.60 17.53 -9.49
C SER A 162 -5.90 16.72 -8.24
N LEU A 163 -5.05 15.73 -7.91
CA LEU A 163 -5.18 14.90 -6.73
C LEU A 163 -4.89 15.66 -5.42
N SER A 164 -3.98 16.63 -5.43
CA SER A 164 -3.65 17.43 -4.24
C SER A 164 -4.82 18.29 -3.76
N LYS A 165 -5.66 18.77 -4.68
CA LYS A 165 -6.85 19.56 -4.36
C LYS A 165 -7.94 18.75 -3.64
N SER A 166 -7.97 17.42 -3.83
CA SER A 166 -8.90 16.51 -3.16
C SER A 166 -8.41 16.00 -1.80
N LYS A 167 -7.18 16.36 -1.39
CA LYS A 167 -6.50 15.86 -0.18
C LYS A 167 -7.17 16.25 1.14
N PHE A 168 -8.00 17.28 1.16
CA PHE A 168 -8.66 17.78 2.37
C PHE A 168 -9.73 16.84 2.97
N ALA A 169 -10.05 15.72 2.30
CA ALA A 169 -11.09 14.79 2.72
C ALA A 169 -10.57 13.44 3.26
N ASP A 170 -9.26 13.17 3.24
CA ASP A 170 -8.73 11.85 3.61
C ASP A 170 -7.56 11.94 4.58
N VAL A 171 -7.76 11.41 5.80
CA VAL A 171 -6.79 11.43 6.91
C VAL A 171 -5.53 10.60 6.60
N THR A 172 -5.62 9.63 5.68
CA THR A 172 -4.51 8.74 5.30
C THR A 172 -3.72 9.22 4.07
N GLY A 173 -4.07 10.41 3.53
CA GLY A 173 -3.45 10.96 2.33
C GLY A 173 -3.97 10.41 1.00
N GLY A 174 -4.94 9.50 1.04
CA GLY A 174 -5.75 9.02 -0.08
C GLY A 174 -4.99 8.69 -1.37
N MET A 175 -5.66 8.90 -2.49
CA MET A 175 -5.10 8.60 -3.83
C MET A 175 -3.82 9.40 -4.12
N TYR A 176 -3.69 10.64 -3.63
CA TYR A 176 -2.49 11.46 -3.82
C TYR A 176 -1.23 10.78 -3.26
N SER A 177 -1.25 10.41 -1.97
CA SER A 177 -0.11 9.76 -1.32
C SER A 177 0.26 8.44 -2.00
N LYS A 178 -0.73 7.67 -2.39
CA LYS A 178 -0.60 6.43 -3.15
C LYS A 178 0.12 6.64 -4.47
N ILE A 179 -0.33 7.60 -5.28
CA ILE A 179 0.27 7.90 -6.57
C ILE A 179 1.71 8.42 -6.42
N VAL A 180 1.98 9.27 -5.44
CA VAL A 180 3.36 9.73 -5.15
C VAL A 180 4.30 8.55 -4.89
N ARG A 181 3.85 7.52 -4.13
CA ARG A 181 4.64 6.31 -3.89
C ARG A 181 4.87 5.48 -5.15
N LEU A 182 3.82 5.29 -5.95
CA LEU A 182 3.90 4.55 -7.20
C LEU A 182 4.75 5.25 -8.26
N VAL A 183 4.74 6.58 -8.28
CA VAL A 183 5.64 7.40 -9.13
C VAL A 183 7.10 7.14 -8.78
N ASP A 184 7.46 7.08 -7.49
CA ASP A 184 8.81 6.75 -7.04
C ASP A 184 9.25 5.34 -7.51
N VAL A 185 8.32 4.39 -7.56
CA VAL A 185 8.55 3.06 -8.13
C VAL A 185 8.68 3.10 -9.66
N ALA A 186 7.77 3.81 -10.33
CA ALA A 186 7.73 3.89 -11.80
C ALA A 186 8.99 4.55 -12.39
N LYS A 187 9.58 5.54 -11.70
CA LYS A 187 10.87 6.15 -12.07
C LYS A 187 12.04 5.16 -12.09
N ARG A 188 11.90 4.00 -11.47
CA ARG A 188 12.88 2.89 -11.55
C ARG A 188 12.62 1.96 -12.74
N GLY A 189 11.65 2.28 -13.60
CA GLY A 189 11.26 1.47 -14.75
C GLY A 189 10.33 0.29 -14.38
N ILE A 190 9.76 0.29 -13.19
CA ILE A 190 8.80 -0.72 -12.73
C ILE A 190 7.40 -0.24 -13.14
N LYS A 191 6.71 -0.99 -13.98
CA LYS A 191 5.33 -0.67 -14.40
C LYS A 191 4.38 -0.71 -13.20
N CYS A 192 3.58 0.34 -13.01
CA CYS A 192 2.57 0.38 -11.95
C CYS A 192 1.16 0.45 -12.56
N LEU A 193 0.26 -0.38 -12.05
CA LEU A 193 -1.13 -0.47 -12.50
C LEU A 193 -2.05 -0.24 -11.30
N VAL A 194 -2.99 0.70 -11.42
CA VAL A 194 -4.04 0.97 -10.41
C VAL A 194 -5.37 0.49 -10.96
N ILE A 195 -6.03 -0.43 -10.25
CA ILE A 195 -7.25 -1.10 -10.69
C ILE A 195 -8.29 -1.21 -9.59
N ASN A 196 -9.53 -1.48 -9.96
CA ASN A 196 -10.58 -1.78 -9.01
C ASN A 196 -10.47 -3.24 -8.54
N ALA A 197 -10.12 -3.42 -7.26
CA ALA A 197 -9.98 -4.73 -6.64
C ALA A 197 -11.32 -5.36 -6.20
N GLU A 198 -12.40 -4.57 -6.11
CA GLU A 198 -13.73 -5.06 -5.76
C GLU A 198 -14.42 -5.76 -6.94
N LYS A 199 -14.01 -5.46 -8.17
CA LYS A 199 -14.53 -6.11 -9.37
C LYS A 199 -13.96 -7.52 -9.50
N LYS A 200 -14.85 -8.51 -9.46
CA LYS A 200 -14.49 -9.93 -9.56
C LYS A 200 -13.60 -10.22 -10.78
N GLY A 201 -12.47 -10.88 -10.53
CA GLY A 201 -11.55 -11.32 -11.57
C GLY A 201 -10.55 -10.26 -12.06
N THR A 202 -10.69 -8.97 -11.69
CA THR A 202 -9.82 -7.90 -12.20
C THR A 202 -8.36 -8.12 -11.76
N ILE A 203 -8.12 -8.46 -10.49
CA ILE A 203 -6.77 -8.76 -9.99
C ILE A 203 -6.18 -9.97 -10.73
N TYR A 204 -6.95 -11.04 -10.88
CA TYR A 204 -6.51 -12.25 -11.59
C TYR A 204 -6.09 -11.92 -13.03
N LYS A 205 -6.94 -11.23 -13.79
CA LYS A 205 -6.64 -10.82 -15.18
C LYS A 205 -5.38 -9.97 -15.24
N ALA A 206 -5.23 -9.01 -14.34
CA ALA A 206 -4.03 -8.18 -14.29
C ALA A 206 -2.76 -9.01 -13.99
N LEU A 207 -2.83 -10.01 -13.10
CA LEU A 207 -1.71 -10.88 -12.76
C LEU A 207 -1.26 -11.77 -13.95
N ILE A 208 -2.19 -12.25 -14.77
CA ILE A 208 -1.88 -13.06 -15.96
C ILE A 208 -1.59 -12.20 -17.20
N GLY A 209 -1.52 -10.88 -17.06
CA GLY A 209 -1.17 -9.96 -18.14
C GLY A 209 -2.31 -9.57 -19.08
N GLU A 210 -3.55 -9.97 -18.77
CA GLU A 210 -4.72 -9.52 -19.54
C GLU A 210 -4.99 -8.03 -19.36
N LYS A 211 -5.58 -7.43 -20.39
CA LYS A 211 -5.98 -6.02 -20.38
C LYS A 211 -7.15 -5.79 -19.42
N VAL A 212 -6.98 -4.92 -18.45
CA VAL A 212 -8.03 -4.56 -17.48
C VAL A 212 -8.31 -3.05 -17.48
N LEU A 213 -9.49 -2.68 -17.01
CA LEU A 213 -9.81 -1.28 -16.76
C LEU A 213 -8.99 -0.78 -15.60
N GLY A 214 -8.26 0.33 -15.82
CA GLY A 214 -7.37 0.88 -14.78
C GLY A 214 -6.56 2.05 -15.29
N SER A 215 -5.62 2.48 -14.44
CA SER A 215 -4.64 3.51 -14.75
C SER A 215 -3.24 2.90 -14.72
N THR A 216 -2.47 3.08 -15.77
CA THR A 216 -1.07 2.67 -15.82
C THR A 216 -0.17 3.89 -15.52
N ILE A 217 0.83 3.71 -14.66
CA ILE A 217 1.89 4.70 -14.47
C ILE A 217 3.10 4.16 -15.21
N ASN A 218 3.48 4.85 -16.28
CA ASN A 218 4.57 4.49 -17.17
C ASN A 218 5.46 5.71 -17.38
N LEU A 219 6.55 5.78 -16.62
CA LEU A 219 7.50 6.87 -16.67
C LEU A 219 8.76 6.36 -17.36
N SER A 220 9.23 7.10 -18.37
CA SER A 220 10.56 6.85 -18.95
C SER A 220 11.63 7.07 -17.88
N LYS A 221 12.67 6.23 -17.90
CA LYS A 221 13.85 6.46 -17.05
C LYS A 221 14.43 7.83 -17.41
N SER A 222 14.44 8.74 -16.43
CA SER A 222 15.20 9.98 -16.53
C SER A 222 16.68 9.72 -16.33
#